data_d9db67692dd017dd16e98e74bb304b18
#
_entry.id   d9db67692dd017dd16e98e74bb304b18
#
_cell.length_a   1.000
_cell.length_b   1.000
_cell.length_c   1.000
_cell.angle_alpha   90.00
_cell.angle_beta   90.00
_cell.angle_gamma   90.00
#
_symmetry.space_group_name_H-M   'P 1'
#
loop_
_entity.id
_entity.type
_entity.pdbx_description
1 polymer ?
#
loop_
_entity_poly.entity_id
_entity_poly.type
_entity_poly.pdbx_seq_one_letter_code
_entity_poly.pdbx_strand_id
1 'polypeptide(L)'
;VAKVVVGIQLKKSKNIFDYLPIELMQRIKFLLFLFVLVHFSCSENRNTAYLEKLNNPELFQEAMQNLTDIIVYDIFSPPVASRVYLYPSIAAYEIIASYDSQNYSTLVGQVNELLPIPTSDHPDVNPNLAALYSFNAVGKTLIFSQQKMEVYQDKFQKQIEEYNVPSEVIKASKAYGEQVAKAVLEWASNDMYSETRTFPKYTIKEGDRFWKPTPPDYMDGIEPHWTEIRTMVLDSSNQFPPKAPLPFDLKKGSPFQKQLMQVFEVTNALTEEQVDIAKFWDCNPYVTHHKGHSMFATKKITPGGHWIGITAIATRQARSSFSETVNAYANVSIALFDAFISCWDEKWETLVVRPETLINQYYDEEWLPLLQTPPFPEYTSGHSVISRAAAVTLTDLYGDNFAFIDTTEVAYGLPKRNYKSFIHASEEAAISRLYGGIHYMMAIEEGVAQGQKVGDYIVQKLQTKKGTK
;
A
#
# COMPACT_ATOMS: atom_id res chain seq x y z
N VAL A 1 21.79 -90.90 -41.87
CA VAL A 1 22.25 -89.79 -41.04
C VAL A 1 21.27 -89.60 -39.89
N ALA A 2 21.63 -90.10 -38.69
CA ALA A 2 20.77 -90.13 -37.52
C ALA A 2 20.76 -88.79 -36.73
N LYS A 3 19.60 -88.33 -36.31
CA LYS A 3 19.40 -87.33 -35.32
C LYS A 3 19.41 -87.98 -33.92
N VAL A 4 20.37 -87.60 -33.10
CA VAL A 4 20.36 -87.90 -31.65
C VAL A 4 19.65 -86.73 -30.96
N VAL A 5 18.51 -87.00 -30.29
CA VAL A 5 17.82 -86.04 -29.41
C VAL A 5 18.22 -86.41 -27.99
N VAL A 6 19.00 -85.54 -27.36
CA VAL A 6 19.32 -85.65 -25.92
C VAL A 6 18.22 -84.84 -25.14
N GLY A 7 17.39 -85.60 -24.44
CA GLY A 7 16.41 -85.03 -23.52
C GLY A 7 17.05 -84.66 -22.18
N ILE A 8 17.14 -83.43 -21.87
CA ILE A 8 17.55 -82.92 -20.55
C ILE A 8 16.27 -82.78 -19.67
N GLN A 9 16.15 -83.68 -18.68
CA GLN A 9 15.15 -83.56 -17.63
C GLN A 9 15.63 -82.54 -16.62
N LEU A 10 14.92 -81.36 -16.58
CA LEU A 10 15.08 -80.38 -15.52
C LEU A 10 14.47 -80.93 -14.22
N LYS A 11 15.28 -81.23 -13.22
CA LYS A 11 14.84 -81.48 -11.85
C LYS A 11 14.25 -80.21 -11.30
N LYS A 12 12.95 -80.19 -10.99
CA LYS A 12 12.30 -79.12 -10.22
C LYS A 12 12.98 -78.96 -8.86
N SER A 13 13.68 -77.88 -8.65
CA SER A 13 14.17 -77.53 -7.33
C SER A 13 12.95 -77.23 -6.43
N LYS A 14 12.84 -77.99 -5.35
CA LYS A 14 11.80 -77.74 -4.32
C LYS A 14 12.23 -76.50 -3.55
N ASN A 15 11.27 -75.54 -3.38
CA ASN A 15 11.51 -74.35 -2.62
C ASN A 15 11.80 -74.70 -1.14
N ILE A 16 12.73 -73.97 -0.53
CA ILE A 16 13.12 -74.12 0.89
C ILE A 16 11.93 -74.02 1.83
N PHE A 17 10.84 -73.36 1.39
CA PHE A 17 9.61 -73.20 2.16
C PHE A 17 8.72 -74.42 2.32
N ASP A 18 8.99 -75.49 1.55
CA ASP A 18 8.19 -76.73 1.60
C ASP A 18 8.50 -77.62 2.83
N TYR A 19 9.52 -77.28 3.64
CA TYR A 19 9.92 -77.98 4.83
C TYR A 19 9.71 -77.31 6.15
N LEU A 20 9.04 -76.09 6.15
CA LEU A 20 8.77 -75.37 7.36
C LEU A 20 7.44 -75.81 7.98
N PRO A 21 7.40 -76.06 9.31
CA PRO A 21 6.12 -76.34 10.00
C PRO A 21 5.10 -75.22 9.77
N ILE A 22 3.86 -75.61 9.55
CA ILE A 22 2.69 -74.65 9.25
C ILE A 22 2.63 -73.56 10.26
N GLU A 23 2.91 -73.84 11.52
CA GLU A 23 2.91 -72.81 12.58
C GLU A 23 4.04 -71.76 12.39
N LEU A 24 5.19 -72.18 11.91
CA LEU A 24 6.30 -71.25 11.67
C LEU A 24 6.05 -70.39 10.44
N MET A 25 5.42 -70.92 9.40
CA MET A 25 4.97 -70.15 8.23
C MET A 25 3.91 -69.12 8.59
N GLN A 26 2.96 -69.46 9.49
CA GLN A 26 1.97 -68.52 9.97
C GLN A 26 2.61 -67.39 10.79
N ARG A 27 3.58 -67.69 11.65
CA ARG A 27 4.33 -66.68 12.40
C ARG A 27 5.16 -65.76 11.53
N ILE A 28 5.82 -66.32 10.47
CA ILE A 28 6.57 -65.51 9.50
C ILE A 28 5.63 -64.62 8.69
N LYS A 29 4.49 -65.14 8.24
CA LYS A 29 3.46 -64.30 7.56
C LYS A 29 2.90 -63.21 8.46
N PHE A 30 2.67 -63.51 9.74
CA PHE A 30 2.20 -62.54 10.71
C PHE A 30 3.27 -61.47 11.02
N LEU A 31 4.56 -61.85 11.13
CA LEU A 31 5.67 -60.93 11.30
C LEU A 31 5.91 -60.05 10.07
N LEU A 32 5.79 -60.63 8.87
CA LEU A 32 5.86 -59.88 7.61
C LEU A 32 4.68 -58.90 7.48
N PHE A 33 3.49 -59.29 7.88
CA PHE A 33 2.32 -58.44 7.92
C PHE A 33 2.47 -57.28 8.94
N LEU A 34 3.01 -57.58 10.13
CA LEU A 34 3.35 -56.56 11.14
C LEU A 34 4.46 -55.60 10.62
N PHE A 35 5.47 -56.15 9.91
CA PHE A 35 6.56 -55.34 9.34
C PHE A 35 6.02 -54.40 8.21
N VAL A 36 5.09 -54.89 7.37
CA VAL A 36 4.41 -54.06 6.37
C VAL A 36 3.52 -53.01 7.04
N LEU A 37 2.81 -53.34 8.12
CA LEU A 37 2.01 -52.36 8.87
C LEU A 37 2.87 -51.27 9.55
N VAL A 38 4.05 -51.60 10.04
CA VAL A 38 5.01 -50.66 10.62
C VAL A 38 5.59 -49.73 9.55
N HIS A 39 5.80 -50.22 8.32
CA HIS A 39 6.25 -49.35 7.22
C HIS A 39 5.17 -48.49 6.61
N PHE A 40 3.86 -48.87 6.72
CA PHE A 40 2.76 -48.00 6.33
C PHE A 40 2.36 -46.97 7.41
N SER A 41 2.89 -47.10 8.64
CA SER A 41 2.62 -46.15 9.75
C SER A 41 3.61 -45.00 9.80
N CYS A 42 4.60 -44.92 8.93
CA CYS A 42 5.41 -43.73 8.67
C CYS A 42 4.81 -42.93 7.51
N SER A 43 3.52 -42.54 7.58
CA SER A 43 3.13 -41.26 7.03
C SER A 43 3.84 -40.25 7.92
N GLU A 44 4.80 -39.50 7.38
CA GLU A 44 5.28 -38.27 7.99
C GLU A 44 4.03 -37.45 8.34
N ASN A 45 3.68 -37.43 9.62
CA ASN A 45 2.79 -36.41 10.15
C ASN A 45 3.60 -35.10 10.03
N ARG A 46 3.69 -34.56 8.79
CA ARG A 46 4.21 -33.22 8.59
C ARG A 46 3.36 -32.33 9.46
N ASN A 47 3.97 -31.78 10.49
CA ASN A 47 3.28 -30.82 11.34
C ASN A 47 2.87 -29.64 10.44
N THR A 48 1.59 -29.60 10.03
CA THR A 48 1.04 -28.56 9.15
C THR A 48 0.44 -27.39 9.93
N ALA A 49 0.54 -27.41 11.26
CA ALA A 49 -0.01 -26.35 12.11
C ALA A 49 0.57 -24.96 11.81
N TYR A 50 1.80 -24.89 11.28
CA TYR A 50 2.38 -23.61 10.84
C TYR A 50 1.64 -22.99 9.65
N LEU A 51 0.97 -23.78 8.81
CA LEU A 51 0.22 -23.27 7.65
C LEU A 51 -0.93 -22.37 8.09
N GLU A 52 -1.64 -22.74 9.15
CA GLU A 52 -2.72 -21.91 9.71
C GLU A 52 -2.16 -20.56 10.20
N LYS A 53 -1.00 -20.59 10.86
CA LYS A 53 -0.32 -19.38 11.32
C LYS A 53 0.15 -18.49 10.14
N LEU A 54 0.70 -19.08 9.07
CA LEU A 54 1.13 -18.35 7.88
C LEU A 54 -0.06 -17.82 7.04
N ASN A 55 -1.25 -18.38 7.22
CA ASN A 55 -2.47 -17.88 6.58
C ASN A 55 -3.11 -16.69 7.32
N ASN A 56 -2.59 -16.33 8.50
CA ASN A 56 -3.11 -15.19 9.26
C ASN A 56 -2.84 -13.87 8.54
N PRO A 57 -3.89 -13.12 8.12
CA PRO A 57 -3.75 -11.83 7.43
C PRO A 57 -3.06 -10.76 8.28
N GLU A 58 -3.08 -10.90 9.62
CA GLU A 58 -2.41 -9.96 10.52
C GLU A 58 -0.91 -9.86 10.26
N LEU A 59 -0.26 -10.93 9.79
CA LEU A 59 1.17 -10.90 9.43
C LEU A 59 1.47 -9.85 8.36
N PHE A 60 0.59 -9.72 7.35
CA PHE A 60 0.78 -8.72 6.31
C PHE A 60 0.42 -7.31 6.80
N GLN A 61 -0.63 -7.20 7.63
CA GLN A 61 -1.00 -5.92 8.27
C GLN A 61 0.10 -5.40 9.20
N GLU A 62 0.77 -6.28 9.97
CA GLU A 62 1.93 -5.93 10.80
C GLU A 62 3.12 -5.46 9.96
N ALA A 63 3.42 -6.14 8.85
CA ALA A 63 4.47 -5.73 7.92
C ALA A 63 4.18 -4.33 7.34
N MET A 64 2.95 -4.08 6.92
CA MET A 64 2.51 -2.79 6.42
C MET A 64 2.55 -1.70 7.49
N GLN A 65 2.11 -2.00 8.72
CA GLN A 65 2.18 -1.05 9.83
C GLN A 65 3.63 -0.68 10.17
N ASN A 66 4.53 -1.67 10.21
CA ASN A 66 5.96 -1.39 10.41
C ASN A 66 6.54 -0.48 9.32
N LEU A 67 6.18 -0.72 8.07
CA LEU A 67 6.58 0.16 6.96
C LEU A 67 6.04 1.58 7.15
N THR A 68 4.78 1.72 7.58
CA THR A 68 4.15 3.01 7.92
C THR A 68 4.91 3.73 9.03
N ASP A 69 5.26 3.03 10.10
CA ASP A 69 6.00 3.60 11.22
C ASP A 69 7.38 4.13 10.80
N ILE A 70 8.03 3.44 9.85
CA ILE A 70 9.31 3.88 9.29
C ILE A 70 9.12 5.09 8.37
N ILE A 71 8.09 5.10 7.52
CA ILE A 71 7.73 6.25 6.67
C ILE A 71 7.50 7.50 7.53
N VAL A 72 6.78 7.39 8.63
CA VAL A 72 6.55 8.47 9.60
C VAL A 72 7.85 8.89 10.29
N TYR A 73 8.69 7.92 10.65
CA TYR A 73 9.99 8.19 11.26
C TYR A 73 10.92 8.97 10.34
N ASP A 74 10.95 8.60 9.07
CA ASP A 74 11.81 9.18 8.02
C ASP A 74 11.23 10.48 7.44
N ILE A 75 10.03 10.89 7.82
CA ILE A 75 9.33 12.11 7.39
C ILE A 75 9.24 12.19 5.86
N PHE A 76 8.80 11.12 5.22
CA PHE A 76 8.60 11.10 3.78
C PHE A 76 7.53 12.10 3.32
N SER A 77 7.77 12.76 2.17
CA SER A 77 6.73 13.55 1.51
C SER A 77 5.53 12.67 1.14
N PRO A 78 4.29 13.21 1.14
CA PRO A 78 3.13 12.41 0.82
C PRO A 78 3.19 11.69 -0.53
N PRO A 79 3.67 12.30 -1.64
CA PRO A 79 3.86 11.57 -2.89
C PRO A 79 4.89 10.44 -2.78
N VAL A 80 6.05 10.71 -2.17
CA VAL A 80 7.10 9.68 -2.02
C VAL A 80 6.63 8.55 -1.11
N ALA A 81 5.89 8.85 -0.03
CA ALA A 81 5.28 7.82 0.82
C ALA A 81 4.37 6.88 0.02
N SER A 82 3.56 7.41 -0.92
CA SER A 82 2.70 6.56 -1.77
C SER A 82 3.52 5.59 -2.62
N ARG A 83 4.68 6.03 -3.13
CA ARG A 83 5.63 5.18 -3.86
C ARG A 83 6.22 4.07 -2.97
N VAL A 84 6.50 4.37 -1.71
CA VAL A 84 7.05 3.41 -0.75
C VAL A 84 6.00 2.35 -0.37
N TYR A 85 4.71 2.68 -0.33
CA TYR A 85 3.64 1.69 -0.15
C TYR A 85 3.39 0.84 -1.39
N LEU A 86 3.53 1.43 -2.58
CA LEU A 86 3.15 0.84 -3.86
C LEU A 86 3.95 -0.41 -4.21
N TYR A 87 5.27 -0.27 -4.37
CA TYR A 87 6.10 -1.34 -4.91
C TYR A 87 6.17 -2.59 -4.02
N PRO A 88 6.28 -2.49 -2.67
CA PRO A 88 6.19 -3.66 -1.81
C PRO A 88 4.85 -4.39 -1.92
N SER A 89 3.74 -3.62 -2.04
CA SER A 89 2.40 -4.19 -2.18
C SER A 89 2.23 -4.94 -3.50
N ILE A 90 2.74 -4.39 -4.61
CA ILE A 90 2.75 -5.08 -5.92
C ILE A 90 3.60 -6.35 -5.86
N ALA A 91 4.78 -6.29 -5.26
CA ALA A 91 5.66 -7.46 -5.15
C ALA A 91 4.99 -8.63 -4.38
N ALA A 92 4.34 -8.33 -3.27
CA ALA A 92 3.59 -9.32 -2.52
C ALA A 92 2.38 -9.85 -3.31
N TYR A 93 1.64 -8.95 -3.97
CA TYR A 93 0.47 -9.31 -4.75
C TYR A 93 0.79 -10.24 -5.92
N GLU A 94 1.84 -9.99 -6.68
CA GLU A 94 2.24 -10.82 -7.81
C GLU A 94 2.57 -12.26 -7.39
N ILE A 95 3.16 -12.46 -6.21
CA ILE A 95 3.38 -13.79 -5.65
C ILE A 95 2.03 -14.48 -5.37
N ILE A 96 1.10 -13.78 -4.71
CA ILE A 96 -0.24 -14.34 -4.43
C ILE A 96 -0.97 -14.68 -5.73
N ALA A 97 -0.97 -13.77 -6.69
CA ALA A 97 -1.63 -13.99 -7.99
C ALA A 97 -1.03 -15.15 -8.78
N SER A 98 0.27 -15.39 -8.68
CA SER A 98 0.94 -16.53 -9.35
C SER A 98 0.53 -17.88 -8.77
N TYR A 99 0.35 -17.99 -7.45
CA TYR A 99 -0.03 -19.23 -6.77
C TYR A 99 -1.54 -19.47 -6.71
N ASP A 100 -2.34 -18.42 -6.66
CA ASP A 100 -3.81 -18.49 -6.67
C ASP A 100 -4.38 -17.91 -7.97
N SER A 101 -3.83 -18.38 -9.09
CA SER A 101 -4.22 -17.92 -10.43
C SER A 101 -5.67 -18.27 -10.84
N GLN A 102 -6.38 -19.05 -10.04
CA GLN A 102 -7.82 -19.30 -10.23
C GLN A 102 -8.65 -18.12 -9.75
N ASN A 103 -8.25 -17.46 -8.66
CA ASN A 103 -8.99 -16.38 -8.02
C ASN A 103 -8.42 -14.99 -8.35
N TYR A 104 -7.12 -14.90 -8.68
CA TYR A 104 -6.45 -13.62 -8.92
C TYR A 104 -5.79 -13.57 -10.30
N SER A 105 -5.72 -12.38 -10.87
CA SER A 105 -5.03 -12.09 -12.12
C SER A 105 -3.74 -11.32 -11.84
N THR A 106 -2.67 -11.61 -12.57
CA THR A 106 -1.44 -10.81 -12.51
C THR A 106 -1.71 -9.36 -12.94
N LEU A 107 -0.95 -8.42 -12.38
CA LEU A 107 -0.95 -7.02 -12.82
C LEU A 107 -0.15 -6.80 -14.12
N VAL A 108 0.57 -7.81 -14.61
CA VAL A 108 1.27 -7.75 -15.89
C VAL A 108 0.27 -7.47 -17.02
N GLY A 109 0.51 -6.40 -17.79
CA GLY A 109 -0.41 -5.93 -18.83
C GLY A 109 -1.59 -5.10 -18.32
N GLN A 110 -1.75 -4.94 -16.99
CA GLN A 110 -2.73 -4.06 -16.38
C GLN A 110 -2.08 -2.81 -15.76
N VAL A 111 -0.81 -2.94 -15.38
CA VAL A 111 0.01 -1.85 -14.85
C VAL A 111 1.13 -1.53 -15.83
N ASN A 112 1.40 -0.24 -16.00
CA ASN A 112 2.31 0.27 -17.02
C ASN A 112 3.73 -0.30 -16.88
N GLU A 113 4.24 -0.86 -17.98
CA GLU A 113 5.61 -1.39 -18.10
C GLU A 113 5.97 -2.51 -17.10
N LEU A 114 5.01 -3.08 -16.39
CA LEU A 114 5.27 -4.23 -15.53
C LEU A 114 5.53 -5.46 -16.40
N LEU A 115 6.76 -5.96 -16.34
CA LEU A 115 7.17 -7.17 -17.05
C LEU A 115 6.78 -8.43 -16.25
N PRO A 116 6.73 -9.61 -16.91
CA PRO A 116 6.47 -10.85 -16.23
C PRO A 116 7.41 -11.07 -15.02
N ILE A 117 6.82 -11.33 -13.87
CA ILE A 117 7.53 -11.57 -12.61
C ILE A 117 7.99 -13.04 -12.56
N PRO A 118 9.15 -13.35 -11.99
CA PRO A 118 9.60 -14.73 -11.79
C PRO A 118 8.56 -15.56 -11.05
N THR A 119 8.32 -16.78 -11.50
CA THR A 119 7.47 -17.78 -10.84
C THR A 119 8.30 -18.90 -10.24
N SER A 120 7.75 -19.68 -9.31
CA SER A 120 8.44 -20.82 -8.72
C SER A 120 7.51 -22.03 -8.63
N ASP A 121 8.02 -23.19 -9.10
CA ASP A 121 7.37 -24.50 -8.95
C ASP A 121 7.98 -25.30 -7.79
N HIS A 122 8.84 -24.68 -6.97
CA HIS A 122 9.52 -25.38 -5.87
C HIS A 122 8.49 -25.79 -4.80
N PRO A 123 8.42 -27.11 -4.45
CA PRO A 123 7.35 -27.66 -3.61
C PRO A 123 7.33 -27.10 -2.18
N ASP A 124 8.46 -26.60 -1.70
CA ASP A 124 8.58 -26.07 -0.34
C ASP A 124 8.34 -24.54 -0.27
N VAL A 125 7.98 -23.89 -1.36
CA VAL A 125 7.59 -22.48 -1.30
C VAL A 125 6.21 -22.32 -0.68
N ASN A 126 6.12 -21.57 0.42
CA ASN A 126 4.86 -21.08 0.93
C ASN A 126 4.62 -19.66 0.37
N PRO A 127 3.53 -19.42 -0.39
CA PRO A 127 3.30 -18.15 -1.08
C PRO A 127 3.12 -16.97 -0.11
N ASN A 128 2.44 -17.17 1.03
CA ASN A 128 2.22 -16.10 1.99
C ASN A 128 3.54 -15.65 2.63
N LEU A 129 4.38 -16.62 2.98
CA LEU A 129 5.71 -16.35 3.52
C LEU A 129 6.64 -15.69 2.48
N ALA A 130 6.58 -16.14 1.23
CA ALA A 130 7.32 -15.52 0.13
C ALA A 130 6.87 -14.08 -0.14
N ALA A 131 5.55 -13.81 -0.10
CA ALA A 131 4.98 -12.47 -0.23
C ALA A 131 5.48 -11.53 0.87
N LEU A 132 5.55 -11.99 2.12
CA LEU A 132 6.10 -11.21 3.24
C LEU A 132 7.60 -10.92 3.08
N TYR A 133 8.40 -11.90 2.65
CA TYR A 133 9.81 -11.67 2.37
C TYR A 133 10.02 -10.68 1.22
N SER A 134 9.23 -10.80 0.14
CA SER A 134 9.29 -9.88 -0.99
C SER A 134 8.90 -8.45 -0.58
N PHE A 135 7.78 -8.30 0.14
CA PHE A 135 7.33 -7.02 0.69
C PHE A 135 8.42 -6.34 1.52
N ASN A 136 9.00 -7.07 2.49
CA ASN A 136 10.01 -6.53 3.38
C ASN A 136 11.31 -6.17 2.65
N ALA A 137 11.72 -6.95 1.64
CA ALA A 137 12.93 -6.68 0.86
C ALA A 137 12.77 -5.42 -0.01
N VAL A 138 11.62 -5.27 -0.69
CA VAL A 138 11.32 -4.06 -1.48
C VAL A 138 11.18 -2.85 -0.56
N GLY A 139 10.41 -2.96 0.53
CA GLY A 139 10.21 -1.88 1.48
C GLY A 139 11.54 -1.38 2.07
N LYS A 140 12.41 -2.29 2.49
CA LYS A 140 13.75 -1.95 3.01
C LYS A 140 14.58 -1.11 2.03
N THR A 141 14.50 -1.41 0.74
CA THR A 141 15.27 -0.71 -0.29
C THR A 141 14.77 0.72 -0.53
N LEU A 142 13.50 1.00 -0.27
CA LEU A 142 12.87 2.27 -0.59
C LEU A 142 12.85 3.28 0.58
N ILE A 143 13.29 2.88 1.78
CA ILE A 143 13.31 3.73 2.98
C ILE A 143 14.72 4.22 3.31
N PHE A 144 14.83 5.27 4.15
CA PHE A 144 16.13 5.76 4.62
C PHE A 144 16.64 4.99 5.83
N SER A 145 15.78 4.71 6.81
CA SER A 145 16.13 4.05 8.08
C SER A 145 16.11 2.52 7.96
N GLN A 146 16.97 1.97 7.08
CA GLN A 146 17.04 0.53 6.81
C GLN A 146 17.25 -0.33 8.07
N GLN A 147 18.01 0.17 9.06
CA GLN A 147 18.23 -0.52 10.33
C GLN A 147 16.92 -0.79 11.10
N LYS A 148 15.91 0.09 10.98
CA LYS A 148 14.60 -0.15 11.61
C LYS A 148 13.88 -1.32 10.94
N MET A 149 13.98 -1.44 9.62
CA MET A 149 13.45 -2.59 8.90
C MET A 149 14.21 -3.88 9.27
N GLU A 150 15.53 -3.82 9.46
CA GLU A 150 16.33 -4.96 9.92
C GLU A 150 15.86 -5.47 11.27
N VAL A 151 15.63 -4.58 12.23
CA VAL A 151 15.08 -4.93 13.55
C VAL A 151 13.71 -5.62 13.42
N TYR A 152 12.85 -5.14 12.54
CA TYR A 152 11.58 -5.80 12.27
C TYR A 152 11.77 -7.17 11.61
N GLN A 153 12.64 -7.28 10.60
CA GLN A 153 12.94 -8.55 9.92
C GLN A 153 13.49 -9.60 10.88
N ASP A 154 14.34 -9.22 11.83
CA ASP A 154 14.85 -10.11 12.88
C ASP A 154 13.72 -10.59 13.82
N LYS A 155 12.82 -9.70 14.21
CA LYS A 155 11.62 -10.06 14.98
C LYS A 155 10.71 -11.01 14.21
N PHE A 156 10.44 -10.70 12.95
CA PHE A 156 9.66 -11.53 12.04
C PHE A 156 10.28 -12.92 11.87
N GLN A 157 11.60 -13.01 11.66
CA GLN A 157 12.29 -14.28 11.53
C GLN A 157 12.13 -15.15 12.78
N LYS A 158 12.27 -14.59 13.99
CA LYS A 158 12.04 -15.31 15.25
C LYS A 158 10.58 -15.80 15.37
N GLN A 159 9.61 -14.98 14.98
CA GLN A 159 8.20 -15.36 14.98
C GLN A 159 7.93 -16.55 14.04
N ILE A 160 8.55 -16.58 12.85
CA ILE A 160 8.43 -17.69 11.90
C ILE A 160 9.06 -18.98 12.46
N GLU A 161 10.19 -18.87 13.17
CA GLU A 161 10.82 -20.00 13.87
C GLU A 161 9.93 -20.53 15.02
N GLU A 162 9.32 -19.65 15.82
CA GLU A 162 8.34 -20.00 16.87
C GLU A 162 7.08 -20.68 16.31
N TYR A 163 6.75 -20.44 15.05
CA TYR A 163 5.67 -21.13 14.35
C TYR A 163 6.02 -22.55 13.97
N ASN A 164 7.28 -22.96 14.16
CA ASN A 164 7.85 -24.25 13.74
C ASN A 164 7.71 -24.48 12.22
N VAL A 165 7.93 -23.43 11.44
CA VAL A 165 7.99 -23.55 9.98
C VAL A 165 9.24 -24.35 9.62
N PRO A 166 9.15 -25.39 8.77
CA PRO A 166 10.31 -26.17 8.35
C PRO A 166 11.38 -25.27 7.70
N SER A 167 12.65 -25.56 7.97
CA SER A 167 13.77 -24.73 7.50
C SER A 167 13.86 -24.66 5.96
N GLU A 168 13.49 -25.74 5.27
CA GLU A 168 13.40 -25.80 3.81
C GLU A 168 12.30 -24.89 3.26
N VAL A 169 11.15 -24.80 3.94
CA VAL A 169 10.05 -23.88 3.58
C VAL A 169 10.50 -22.43 3.76
N ILE A 170 11.14 -22.12 4.88
CA ILE A 170 11.69 -20.77 5.13
C ILE A 170 12.69 -20.41 4.02
N LYS A 171 13.66 -21.28 3.74
CA LYS A 171 14.71 -21.04 2.76
C LYS A 171 14.16 -20.88 1.34
N ALA A 172 13.26 -21.77 0.91
CA ALA A 172 12.67 -21.73 -0.43
C ALA A 172 11.79 -20.48 -0.60
N SER A 173 10.93 -20.17 0.39
CA SER A 173 10.06 -19.00 0.34
C SER A 173 10.84 -17.69 0.34
N LYS A 174 11.90 -17.60 1.15
CA LYS A 174 12.78 -16.43 1.19
C LYS A 174 13.50 -16.23 -0.15
N ALA A 175 14.09 -17.27 -0.70
CA ALA A 175 14.80 -17.20 -1.98
C ALA A 175 13.89 -16.77 -3.13
N TYR A 176 12.66 -17.28 -3.17
CA TYR A 176 11.68 -16.86 -4.17
C TYR A 176 11.20 -15.43 -3.94
N GLY A 177 10.87 -15.04 -2.71
CA GLY A 177 10.49 -13.67 -2.36
C GLY A 177 11.57 -12.64 -2.75
N GLU A 178 12.84 -12.95 -2.52
CA GLU A 178 13.98 -12.11 -2.92
C GLU A 178 14.13 -12.00 -4.45
N GLN A 179 13.84 -13.06 -5.21
CA GLN A 179 13.83 -13.01 -6.68
C GLN A 179 12.74 -12.06 -7.21
N VAL A 180 11.53 -12.16 -6.65
CA VAL A 180 10.42 -11.26 -7.01
C VAL A 180 10.74 -9.81 -6.60
N ALA A 181 11.27 -9.61 -5.39
CA ALA A 181 11.70 -8.30 -4.93
C ALA A 181 12.70 -7.65 -5.88
N LYS A 182 13.69 -8.41 -6.35
CA LYS A 182 14.67 -7.91 -7.32
C LYS A 182 14.03 -7.48 -8.62
N ALA A 183 13.11 -8.27 -9.19
CA ALA A 183 12.42 -7.93 -10.43
C ALA A 183 11.56 -6.66 -10.29
N VAL A 184 10.83 -6.53 -9.17
CA VAL A 184 10.02 -5.33 -8.90
C VAL A 184 10.88 -4.10 -8.65
N LEU A 185 12.02 -4.23 -7.96
CA LEU A 185 12.96 -3.12 -7.75
C LEU A 185 13.64 -2.68 -9.07
N GLU A 186 13.94 -3.61 -9.96
CA GLU A 186 14.46 -3.29 -11.29
C GLU A 186 13.42 -2.51 -12.11
N TRP A 187 12.15 -2.94 -12.09
CA TRP A 187 11.06 -2.18 -12.70
C TRP A 187 10.86 -0.80 -12.04
N ALA A 188 10.90 -0.72 -10.71
CA ALA A 188 10.78 0.52 -9.96
C ALA A 188 11.92 1.50 -10.25
N SER A 189 13.12 1.02 -10.54
CA SER A 189 14.27 1.88 -10.85
C SER A 189 14.14 2.65 -12.17
N ASN A 190 13.20 2.25 -13.03
CA ASN A 190 12.93 2.89 -14.31
C ASN A 190 11.68 3.80 -14.29
N ASP A 191 11.23 4.23 -13.11
CA ASP A 191 10.04 5.07 -12.96
C ASP A 191 10.32 6.59 -13.00
N MET A 192 11.53 7.00 -13.31
CA MET A 192 12.00 8.38 -13.32
C MET A 192 12.20 9.02 -11.94
N TYR A 193 12.00 8.28 -10.83
CA TYR A 193 12.16 8.84 -9.50
C TYR A 193 13.58 9.35 -9.22
N SER A 194 14.59 8.59 -9.63
CA SER A 194 16.00 8.97 -9.44
C SER A 194 16.36 10.20 -10.26
N GLU A 195 15.88 10.29 -11.49
CA GLU A 195 16.12 11.37 -12.43
C GLU A 195 15.52 12.69 -11.92
N THR A 196 14.28 12.63 -11.42
CA THR A 196 13.59 13.82 -10.89
C THR A 196 14.32 14.45 -9.70
N ARG A 197 15.15 13.69 -8.95
CA ARG A 197 15.99 14.23 -7.86
C ARG A 197 17.08 15.17 -8.37
N THR A 198 17.45 15.09 -9.64
CA THR A 198 18.48 15.92 -10.27
C THR A 198 17.91 17.13 -10.99
N PHE A 199 16.60 17.24 -11.13
CA PHE A 199 15.93 18.33 -11.82
C PHE A 199 15.96 19.62 -11.02
N PRO A 200 15.89 20.80 -11.70
CA PRO A 200 15.90 22.09 -11.02
C PRO A 200 14.76 22.22 -10.00
N LYS A 201 15.06 22.81 -8.85
CA LYS A 201 14.00 23.17 -7.91
C LYS A 201 13.04 24.21 -8.50
N TYR A 202 11.83 24.28 -7.97
CA TYR A 202 10.88 25.31 -8.35
C TYR A 202 11.46 26.70 -8.08
N THR A 203 11.37 27.57 -9.08
CA THR A 203 11.72 29.00 -8.95
C THR A 203 10.46 29.81 -8.73
N ILE A 204 10.45 30.61 -7.64
CA ILE A 204 9.31 31.48 -7.30
C ILE A 204 9.01 32.42 -8.45
N LYS A 205 7.77 32.42 -8.93
CA LYS A 205 7.28 33.33 -9.98
C LYS A 205 6.82 34.65 -9.36
N GLU A 206 7.05 35.75 -10.06
CA GLU A 206 6.52 37.07 -9.68
C GLU A 206 4.98 37.13 -9.85
N GLY A 207 4.35 37.86 -8.95
CA GLY A 207 2.90 38.08 -8.92
C GLY A 207 2.19 37.33 -7.81
N ASP A 208 1.09 37.90 -7.32
CA ASP A 208 0.39 37.41 -6.13
C ASP A 208 -0.47 36.18 -6.40
N ARG A 209 -0.75 35.87 -7.65
CA ARG A 209 -1.51 34.68 -8.05
C ARG A 209 -0.72 33.38 -7.91
N PHE A 210 0.62 33.50 -7.88
CA PHE A 210 1.49 32.33 -7.88
C PHE A 210 1.86 31.91 -6.48
N TRP A 211 1.93 30.61 -6.29
CA TRP A 211 2.37 30.00 -5.04
C TRP A 211 3.79 30.47 -4.64
N LYS A 212 3.92 30.77 -3.36
CA LYS A 212 5.18 31.08 -2.68
C LYS A 212 5.27 30.26 -1.40
N PRO A 213 6.49 29.92 -0.93
CA PRO A 213 6.67 29.34 0.39
C PRO A 213 5.99 30.15 1.49
N THR A 214 5.38 29.46 2.47
CA THR A 214 4.62 30.05 3.57
C THR A 214 5.33 29.86 4.91
N PRO A 215 4.99 30.67 5.93
CA PRO A 215 5.48 30.46 7.29
C PRO A 215 5.14 29.05 7.83
N PRO A 216 5.83 28.56 8.89
CA PRO A 216 6.94 29.26 9.58
C PRO A 216 8.31 29.06 8.92
N ASP A 217 8.49 27.98 8.11
CA ASP A 217 9.80 27.55 7.64
C ASP A 217 10.15 28.00 6.21
N TYR A 218 9.19 28.52 5.47
CA TYR A 218 9.37 28.91 4.06
C TYR A 218 10.04 27.82 3.22
N MET A 219 9.58 26.57 3.42
CA MET A 219 10.15 25.39 2.78
C MET A 219 10.06 25.45 1.26
N ASP A 220 11.06 24.89 0.59
CA ASP A 220 11.06 24.68 -0.85
C ASP A 220 9.83 23.85 -1.28
N GLY A 221 9.38 24.06 -2.52
CA GLY A 221 8.27 23.32 -3.09
C GLY A 221 8.54 21.81 -3.17
N ILE A 222 7.59 21.03 -2.66
CA ILE A 222 7.70 19.57 -2.56
C ILE A 222 7.33 18.92 -3.89
N GLU A 223 8.24 18.09 -4.40
CA GLU A 223 8.05 17.22 -5.57
C GLU A 223 7.56 17.95 -6.84
N PRO A 224 8.21 19.03 -7.29
CA PRO A 224 7.75 19.80 -8.46
C PRO A 224 7.78 19.01 -9.78
N HIS A 225 8.43 17.86 -9.82
CA HIS A 225 8.57 17.00 -11.00
C HIS A 225 7.89 15.64 -10.81
N TRP A 226 6.91 15.54 -9.87
CA TRP A 226 6.22 14.27 -9.61
C TRP A 226 5.42 13.77 -10.81
N THR A 227 5.07 14.65 -11.74
CA THR A 227 4.37 14.35 -13.00
C THR A 227 5.20 13.58 -14.02
N GLU A 228 6.54 13.64 -13.89
CA GLU A 228 7.48 12.90 -14.74
C GLU A 228 7.60 11.41 -14.33
N ILE A 229 7.08 11.07 -13.14
CA ILE A 229 7.12 9.69 -12.63
C ILE A 229 6.09 8.86 -13.39
N ARG A 230 6.49 7.65 -13.77
CA ARG A 230 5.61 6.70 -14.48
C ARG A 230 4.33 6.44 -13.68
N THR A 231 3.18 6.67 -14.31
CA THR A 231 1.87 6.26 -13.78
C THR A 231 1.75 4.73 -13.72
N MET A 232 0.88 4.22 -12.85
CA MET A 232 0.63 2.79 -12.78
C MET A 232 -0.48 2.33 -13.73
N VAL A 233 -1.62 2.98 -13.72
CA VAL A 233 -2.81 2.62 -14.51
C VAL A 233 -3.26 3.76 -15.42
N LEU A 234 -3.04 5.00 -15.00
CA LEU A 234 -3.32 6.16 -15.84
C LEU A 234 -2.44 6.16 -17.10
N ASP A 235 -2.99 6.62 -18.22
CA ASP A 235 -2.26 6.78 -19.47
C ASP A 235 -1.27 7.97 -19.41
N SER A 236 -1.58 8.99 -18.59
CA SER A 236 -0.74 10.17 -18.33
C SER A 236 -1.16 10.87 -17.03
N SER A 237 -0.27 11.74 -16.50
CA SER A 237 -0.54 12.57 -15.30
C SER A 237 -1.79 13.44 -15.45
N ASN A 238 -2.00 13.99 -16.64
CA ASN A 238 -3.10 14.92 -16.98
C ASN A 238 -4.31 14.25 -17.62
N GLN A 239 -4.50 12.94 -17.49
CA GLN A 239 -5.62 12.22 -18.11
C GLN A 239 -6.99 12.72 -17.63
N PHE A 240 -7.10 13.15 -16.39
CA PHE A 240 -8.34 13.63 -15.76
C PHE A 240 -8.19 15.05 -15.23
N PRO A 241 -8.02 16.06 -16.10
CA PRO A 241 -7.91 17.44 -15.65
C PRO A 241 -9.21 17.86 -14.97
N PRO A 242 -9.15 18.56 -13.81
CA PRO A 242 -10.28 19.23 -13.20
C PRO A 242 -10.68 20.46 -14.04
N LYS A 243 -11.74 21.18 -13.63
CA LYS A 243 -11.99 22.48 -14.19
C LYS A 243 -10.85 23.43 -13.81
N ALA A 244 -10.53 24.37 -14.70
CA ALA A 244 -9.51 25.38 -14.43
C ALA A 244 -9.84 26.16 -13.14
N PRO A 245 -8.84 26.55 -12.33
CA PRO A 245 -9.07 27.38 -11.16
C PRO A 245 -9.68 28.72 -11.56
N LEU A 246 -10.45 29.34 -10.64
CA LEU A 246 -11.03 30.64 -10.87
C LEU A 246 -9.96 31.68 -11.24
N PRO A 247 -10.20 32.55 -12.20
CA PRO A 247 -9.29 33.64 -12.52
C PRO A 247 -8.97 34.48 -11.29
N PHE A 248 -7.68 34.73 -11.06
CA PHE A 248 -7.21 35.53 -9.95
C PHE A 248 -7.75 36.96 -10.06
N ASP A 249 -8.60 37.36 -9.11
CA ASP A 249 -9.17 38.68 -9.01
C ASP A 249 -9.53 39.00 -7.54
N LEU A 250 -8.87 39.98 -6.97
CA LEU A 250 -9.09 40.44 -5.59
C LEU A 250 -10.13 41.57 -5.46
N LYS A 251 -10.77 41.98 -6.57
CA LYS A 251 -11.86 42.99 -6.51
C LYS A 251 -12.99 42.48 -5.62
N LYS A 252 -13.50 43.36 -4.77
CA LYS A 252 -14.61 43.00 -3.87
C LYS A 252 -15.79 42.42 -4.65
N GLY A 253 -16.21 41.22 -4.26
CA GLY A 253 -17.34 40.52 -4.85
C GLY A 253 -16.99 39.65 -6.08
N SER A 254 -15.74 39.62 -6.55
CA SER A 254 -15.30 38.67 -7.60
C SER A 254 -15.42 37.23 -7.11
N PRO A 255 -15.54 36.25 -8.01
CA PRO A 255 -15.60 34.84 -7.62
C PRO A 255 -14.40 34.39 -6.79
N PHE A 256 -13.17 34.74 -7.19
CA PHE A 256 -11.96 34.37 -6.45
C PHE A 256 -11.91 35.01 -5.05
N GLN A 257 -12.20 36.31 -4.96
CA GLN A 257 -12.21 37.03 -3.68
C GLN A 257 -13.26 36.44 -2.71
N LYS A 258 -14.42 36.00 -3.21
CA LYS A 258 -15.43 35.31 -2.38
C LYS A 258 -14.88 33.97 -1.81
N GLN A 259 -14.15 33.21 -2.59
CA GLN A 259 -13.48 31.98 -2.10
C GLN A 259 -12.44 32.30 -1.01
N LEU A 260 -11.64 33.34 -1.20
CA LEU A 260 -10.66 33.78 -0.21
C LEU A 260 -11.35 34.22 1.10
N MET A 261 -12.42 35.04 0.99
CA MET A 261 -13.19 35.50 2.16
C MET A 261 -13.89 34.34 2.85
N GLN A 262 -14.37 33.32 2.13
CA GLN A 262 -14.97 32.14 2.72
C GLN A 262 -13.97 31.41 3.64
N VAL A 263 -12.70 31.26 3.21
CA VAL A 263 -11.67 30.67 4.07
C VAL A 263 -11.48 31.50 5.33
N PHE A 264 -11.30 32.80 5.18
CA PHE A 264 -11.09 33.73 6.29
C PHE A 264 -12.26 33.73 7.30
N GLU A 265 -13.49 33.78 6.81
CA GLU A 265 -14.69 33.81 7.65
C GLU A 265 -14.93 32.48 8.36
N VAL A 266 -14.78 31.35 7.66
CA VAL A 266 -14.97 30.00 8.23
C VAL A 266 -13.95 29.73 9.33
N THR A 267 -12.69 30.05 9.09
CA THR A 267 -11.64 29.79 10.08
C THR A 267 -11.70 30.65 11.33
N ASN A 268 -12.30 31.85 11.22
CA ASN A 268 -12.55 32.73 12.37
C ASN A 268 -13.79 32.34 13.19
N ALA A 269 -14.61 31.40 12.73
CA ALA A 269 -15.89 31.01 13.36
C ALA A 269 -16.06 29.48 13.46
N LEU A 270 -14.97 28.74 13.58
CA LEU A 270 -15.01 27.27 13.68
C LEU A 270 -15.71 26.78 14.94
N THR A 271 -16.58 25.79 14.80
CA THR A 271 -17.09 25.01 15.91
C THR A 271 -16.04 24.01 16.42
N GLU A 272 -16.22 23.49 17.64
CA GLU A 272 -15.32 22.44 18.18
C GLU A 272 -15.26 21.22 17.26
N GLU A 273 -16.40 20.77 16.72
CA GLU A 273 -16.44 19.64 15.78
C GLU A 273 -15.64 19.91 14.49
N GLN A 274 -15.70 21.11 13.95
CA GLN A 274 -14.92 21.49 12.77
C GLN A 274 -13.42 21.53 13.05
N VAL A 275 -13.03 21.97 14.25
CA VAL A 275 -11.63 21.92 14.71
C VAL A 275 -11.16 20.47 14.84
N ASP A 276 -11.98 19.59 15.41
CA ASP A 276 -11.66 18.18 15.58
C ASP A 276 -11.55 17.46 14.23
N ILE A 277 -12.45 17.75 13.29
CA ILE A 277 -12.37 17.25 11.90
C ILE A 277 -11.08 17.71 11.25
N ALA A 278 -10.73 18.99 11.33
CA ALA A 278 -9.50 19.50 10.72
C ALA A 278 -8.24 18.82 11.30
N LYS A 279 -8.18 18.67 12.62
CA LYS A 279 -7.05 18.03 13.32
C LYS A 279 -6.95 16.54 13.02
N PHE A 280 -8.08 15.83 12.94
CA PHE A 280 -8.11 14.40 12.64
C PHE A 280 -7.52 14.08 11.27
N TRP A 281 -7.81 14.92 10.28
CA TRP A 281 -7.30 14.80 8.92
C TRP A 281 -6.03 15.62 8.67
N ASP A 282 -5.34 16.10 9.72
CA ASP A 282 -4.06 16.83 9.57
C ASP A 282 -2.89 15.85 9.41
N CYS A 283 -2.85 15.20 8.28
CA CYS A 283 -1.82 14.26 7.89
C CYS A 283 -0.61 14.96 7.24
N ASN A 284 -0.19 16.11 7.77
CA ASN A 284 0.95 16.86 7.27
C ASN A 284 2.24 16.45 8.00
N PRO A 285 3.20 15.75 7.33
CA PRO A 285 4.45 15.32 7.96
C PRO A 285 5.42 16.50 8.23
N TYR A 286 5.13 17.70 7.71
CA TYR A 286 5.98 18.89 7.81
C TYR A 286 5.55 19.87 8.89
N VAL A 287 4.66 19.47 9.79
CA VAL A 287 4.29 20.34 10.91
C VAL A 287 5.48 20.54 11.85
N THR A 288 5.91 21.81 11.99
CA THR A 288 7.07 22.18 12.81
C THR A 288 6.66 23.15 13.91
N HIS A 289 7.38 23.07 15.01
CA HIS A 289 7.22 23.99 16.14
C HIS A 289 8.60 24.56 16.49
N HIS A 290 8.67 25.87 16.64
CA HIS A 290 9.88 26.58 17.02
C HIS A 290 9.82 26.99 18.49
N LYS A 291 10.87 26.69 19.26
CA LYS A 291 11.05 27.16 20.62
C LYS A 291 12.47 27.72 20.76
N GLY A 292 12.59 29.03 20.63
CA GLY A 292 13.90 29.69 20.54
C GLY A 292 14.66 29.22 19.29
N HIS A 293 15.84 28.66 19.49
CA HIS A 293 16.68 28.13 18.41
C HIS A 293 16.40 26.64 18.06
N SER A 294 15.47 26.01 18.76
CA SER A 294 15.15 24.61 18.55
C SER A 294 13.89 24.46 17.70
N MET A 295 13.98 23.66 16.64
CA MET A 295 12.86 23.22 15.81
C MET A 295 12.46 21.80 16.19
N PHE A 296 11.18 21.57 16.36
CA PHE A 296 10.60 20.26 16.65
C PHE A 296 9.61 19.92 15.53
N ALA A 297 9.81 18.80 14.85
CA ALA A 297 8.85 18.26 13.91
C ALA A 297 7.85 17.36 14.64
N THR A 298 6.56 17.58 14.41
CA THR A 298 5.52 16.64 14.83
C THR A 298 5.42 15.54 13.79
N LYS A 299 5.81 14.32 14.18
CA LYS A 299 5.71 13.15 13.29
C LYS A 299 4.24 12.76 13.14
N LYS A 300 3.76 12.79 11.90
CA LYS A 300 2.39 12.44 11.54
C LYS A 300 2.38 11.47 10.37
N ILE A 301 1.33 10.69 10.29
CA ILE A 301 1.03 9.87 9.13
C ILE A 301 0.77 10.76 7.90
N THR A 302 1.10 10.28 6.71
CA THR A 302 0.73 10.99 5.47
C THR A 302 -0.74 10.71 5.10
N PRO A 303 -1.37 11.51 4.22
CA PRO A 303 -2.74 11.22 3.77
C PRO A 303 -2.89 9.84 3.15
N GLY A 304 -1.90 9.40 2.36
CA GLY A 304 -1.85 8.03 1.84
C GLY A 304 -1.73 6.99 2.95
N GLY A 305 -0.87 7.24 3.96
CA GLY A 305 -0.72 6.35 5.11
C GLY A 305 -2.01 6.21 5.92
N HIS A 306 -2.81 7.27 6.05
CA HIS A 306 -4.12 7.22 6.70
C HIS A 306 -5.05 6.23 5.98
N TRP A 307 -5.12 6.28 4.64
CA TRP A 307 -5.91 5.35 3.84
C TRP A 307 -5.36 3.91 3.83
N ILE A 308 -4.05 3.73 3.96
CA ILE A 308 -3.44 2.43 4.25
C ILE A 308 -3.91 1.89 5.61
N GLY A 309 -4.00 2.73 6.63
CA GLY A 309 -4.57 2.39 7.94
C GLY A 309 -6.06 2.03 7.87
N ILE A 310 -6.88 2.80 7.13
CA ILE A 310 -8.29 2.47 6.87
C ILE A 310 -8.41 1.13 6.13
N THR A 311 -7.50 0.80 5.20
CA THR A 311 -7.45 -0.51 4.55
C THR A 311 -7.23 -1.64 5.56
N ALA A 312 -6.37 -1.45 6.56
CA ALA A 312 -6.20 -2.42 7.65
C ALA A 312 -7.50 -2.63 8.44
N ILE A 313 -8.23 -1.56 8.74
CA ILE A 313 -9.51 -1.62 9.44
C ILE A 313 -10.54 -2.39 8.58
N ALA A 314 -10.63 -2.07 7.30
CA ALA A 314 -11.56 -2.72 6.37
C ALA A 314 -11.29 -4.22 6.24
N THR A 315 -10.03 -4.63 6.03
CA THR A 315 -9.65 -6.05 5.92
C THR A 315 -9.94 -6.84 7.19
N ARG A 316 -9.68 -6.27 8.38
CA ARG A 316 -10.01 -6.90 9.67
C ARG A 316 -11.51 -7.05 9.86
N GLN A 317 -12.28 -5.99 9.61
CA GLN A 317 -13.72 -5.99 9.80
C GLN A 317 -14.42 -6.94 8.83
N ALA A 318 -13.96 -7.01 7.58
CA ALA A 318 -14.44 -7.94 6.56
C ALA A 318 -13.97 -9.39 6.79
N ARG A 319 -13.05 -9.63 7.74
CA ARG A 319 -12.38 -10.92 7.96
C ARG A 319 -11.72 -11.45 6.68
N SER A 320 -11.08 -10.55 5.96
CA SER A 320 -10.38 -10.88 4.72
C SER A 320 -9.30 -11.94 4.96
N SER A 321 -9.17 -12.88 4.04
CA SER A 321 -8.06 -13.84 4.01
C SER A 321 -6.72 -13.10 3.80
N PHE A 322 -5.61 -13.83 3.91
CA PHE A 322 -4.28 -13.28 3.61
C PHE A 322 -4.22 -12.71 2.18
N SER A 323 -4.67 -13.49 1.20
CA SER A 323 -4.67 -13.08 -0.22
C SER A 323 -5.57 -11.87 -0.48
N GLU A 324 -6.76 -11.82 0.12
CA GLU A 324 -7.67 -10.67 0.01
C GLU A 324 -7.07 -9.42 0.67
N THR A 325 -6.35 -9.57 1.77
CA THR A 325 -5.66 -8.46 2.44
C THR A 325 -4.55 -7.91 1.56
N VAL A 326 -3.69 -8.76 0.99
CA VAL A 326 -2.65 -8.35 0.04
C VAL A 326 -3.25 -7.66 -1.17
N ASN A 327 -4.34 -8.22 -1.73
CA ASN A 327 -5.06 -7.61 -2.86
C ASN A 327 -5.59 -6.20 -2.54
N ALA A 328 -6.19 -6.02 -1.36
CA ALA A 328 -6.71 -4.71 -0.96
C ALA A 328 -5.61 -3.66 -0.85
N TYR A 329 -4.50 -4.00 -0.22
CA TYR A 329 -3.36 -3.09 -0.12
C TYR A 329 -2.74 -2.76 -1.48
N ALA A 330 -2.62 -3.73 -2.40
CA ALA A 330 -2.10 -3.48 -3.74
C ALA A 330 -3.00 -2.50 -4.52
N ASN A 331 -4.32 -2.74 -4.55
CA ASN A 331 -5.27 -1.88 -5.24
C ASN A 331 -5.28 -0.45 -4.67
N VAL A 332 -5.35 -0.32 -3.34
CA VAL A 332 -5.36 1.00 -2.69
C VAL A 332 -4.03 1.74 -2.90
N SER A 333 -2.89 1.05 -2.81
CA SER A 333 -1.57 1.67 -3.05
C SER A 333 -1.44 2.18 -4.48
N ILE A 334 -1.95 1.44 -5.47
CA ILE A 334 -1.98 1.87 -6.89
C ILE A 334 -2.86 3.12 -7.03
N ALA A 335 -4.06 3.11 -6.43
CA ALA A 335 -4.98 4.24 -6.49
C ALA A 335 -4.40 5.50 -5.84
N LEU A 336 -3.76 5.37 -4.68
CA LEU A 336 -3.09 6.48 -4.00
C LEU A 336 -1.96 7.07 -4.85
N PHE A 337 -1.14 6.22 -5.45
CA PHE A 337 0.02 6.66 -6.22
C PHE A 337 -0.38 7.43 -7.47
N ASP A 338 -1.28 6.89 -8.28
CA ASP A 338 -1.78 7.56 -9.48
C ASP A 338 -2.57 8.83 -9.15
N ALA A 339 -3.33 8.83 -8.05
CA ALA A 339 -4.02 10.03 -7.57
C ALA A 339 -3.05 11.14 -7.16
N PHE A 340 -1.90 10.82 -6.55
CA PHE A 340 -0.85 11.79 -6.27
C PHE A 340 -0.24 12.36 -7.56
N ILE A 341 0.02 11.53 -8.57
CA ILE A 341 0.54 12.01 -9.86
C ILE A 341 -0.43 12.97 -10.51
N SER A 342 -1.72 12.59 -10.62
CA SER A 342 -2.76 13.43 -11.21
C SER A 342 -2.97 14.75 -10.44
N CYS A 343 -2.94 14.71 -9.10
CA CYS A 343 -3.06 15.91 -8.27
C CYS A 343 -1.84 16.84 -8.41
N TRP A 344 -0.62 16.27 -8.44
CA TRP A 344 0.61 17.05 -8.58
C TRP A 344 0.77 17.69 -9.94
N ASP A 345 0.18 17.10 -11.00
CA ASP A 345 0.08 17.71 -12.31
C ASP A 345 -0.61 19.07 -12.23
N GLU A 346 -1.82 19.10 -11.68
CA GLU A 346 -2.57 20.35 -11.50
C GLU A 346 -1.88 21.36 -10.59
N LYS A 347 -1.24 20.90 -9.53
CA LYS A 347 -0.54 21.79 -8.59
C LYS A 347 0.58 22.56 -9.28
N TRP A 348 1.44 21.88 -10.00
CA TRP A 348 2.62 22.47 -10.60
C TRP A 348 2.35 23.13 -11.95
N GLU A 349 1.25 22.78 -12.63
CA GLU A 349 0.78 23.48 -13.82
C GLU A 349 0.13 24.83 -13.44
N THR A 350 -0.77 24.83 -12.48
CA THR A 350 -1.57 26.02 -12.14
C THR A 350 -0.88 26.99 -11.19
N LEU A 351 -0.04 26.51 -10.29
CA LEU A 351 0.71 27.27 -9.28
C LEU A 351 -0.16 28.21 -8.43
N VAL A 352 -1.39 27.82 -8.10
CA VAL A 352 -2.33 28.68 -7.36
C VAL A 352 -1.78 28.99 -5.96
N VAL A 353 -1.88 30.27 -5.60
CA VAL A 353 -1.45 30.81 -4.31
C VAL A 353 -2.31 30.30 -3.16
N ARG A 354 -1.71 30.08 -1.99
CA ARG A 354 -2.41 29.64 -0.77
C ARG A 354 -3.21 30.79 -0.13
N PRO A 355 -4.34 30.47 0.55
CA PRO A 355 -5.13 31.46 1.28
C PRO A 355 -4.29 32.30 2.27
N GLU A 356 -3.41 31.65 3.04
CA GLU A 356 -2.54 32.30 4.03
C GLU A 356 -1.75 33.47 3.44
N THR A 357 -1.13 33.26 2.28
CA THR A 357 -0.35 34.30 1.61
C THR A 357 -1.18 35.56 1.32
N LEU A 358 -2.39 35.39 0.80
CA LEU A 358 -3.23 36.51 0.42
C LEU A 358 -3.96 37.16 1.63
N ILE A 359 -4.35 36.37 2.61
CA ILE A 359 -4.97 36.86 3.83
C ILE A 359 -3.97 37.73 4.60
N ASN A 360 -2.74 37.25 4.80
CA ASN A 360 -1.71 38.02 5.49
C ASN A 360 -1.35 39.32 4.73
N GLN A 361 -1.31 39.26 3.41
CA GLN A 361 -0.93 40.42 2.60
C GLN A 361 -2.00 41.50 2.51
N TYR A 362 -3.31 41.12 2.50
CA TYR A 362 -4.37 42.04 2.11
C TYR A 362 -5.45 42.27 3.15
N TYR A 363 -5.57 41.40 4.18
CA TYR A 363 -6.67 41.45 5.15
C TYR A 363 -6.22 41.51 6.61
N ASP A 364 -5.34 40.58 7.02
CA ASP A 364 -4.89 40.46 8.41
C ASP A 364 -3.49 39.84 8.44
N GLU A 365 -2.49 40.66 8.70
CA GLU A 365 -1.07 40.26 8.71
C GLU A 365 -0.75 39.20 9.78
N GLU A 366 -1.53 39.16 10.88
CA GLU A 366 -1.33 38.22 11.98
C GLU A 366 -2.20 36.96 11.86
N TRP A 367 -3.06 36.88 10.83
CA TRP A 367 -3.91 35.71 10.65
C TRP A 367 -3.08 34.43 10.40
N LEU A 368 -3.45 33.37 11.11
CA LEU A 368 -2.85 32.04 10.93
C LEU A 368 -3.96 31.04 10.61
N PRO A 369 -3.75 30.14 9.64
CA PRO A 369 -4.64 29.00 9.45
C PRO A 369 -4.63 28.09 10.67
N LEU A 370 -5.71 27.34 10.91
CA LEU A 370 -5.76 26.31 11.97
C LEU A 370 -4.70 25.24 11.78
N LEU A 371 -4.42 24.88 10.54
CA LEU A 371 -3.40 23.89 10.17
C LEU A 371 -2.24 24.57 9.45
N GLN A 372 -1.03 24.12 9.69
CA GLN A 372 0.15 24.62 8.97
C GLN A 372 0.00 24.38 7.46
N THR A 373 0.15 25.44 6.67
CA THR A 373 0.10 25.36 5.21
C THR A 373 1.23 24.48 4.67
N PRO A 374 0.92 23.43 3.91
CA PRO A 374 1.96 22.56 3.37
C PRO A 374 2.70 23.20 2.19
N PRO A 375 3.99 22.85 1.98
CA PRO A 375 4.88 23.53 1.05
C PRO A 375 4.71 23.07 -0.41
N PHE A 376 3.53 23.33 -0.99
CA PHE A 376 3.21 23.09 -2.42
C PHE A 376 1.97 23.90 -2.84
N PRO A 377 1.78 24.11 -4.16
CA PRO A 377 0.66 24.89 -4.68
C PRO A 377 -0.70 24.41 -4.18
N GLU A 378 -1.66 25.33 -4.21
CA GLU A 378 -2.96 25.14 -3.59
C GLU A 378 -3.85 24.16 -4.36
N TYR A 379 -3.99 24.32 -5.69
CA TYR A 379 -4.98 23.67 -6.53
C TYR A 379 -4.43 22.39 -7.21
N THR A 380 -5.12 21.27 -7.19
CA THR A 380 -6.31 20.87 -6.44
C THR A 380 -5.95 20.41 -5.03
N SER A 381 -6.95 20.24 -4.14
CA SER A 381 -6.71 19.75 -2.78
C SER A 381 -6.23 18.29 -2.79
N GLY A 382 -5.00 18.06 -2.31
CA GLY A 382 -4.40 16.72 -2.25
C GLY A 382 -5.23 15.72 -1.44
N HIS A 383 -5.70 16.12 -0.25
CA HIS A 383 -6.58 15.27 0.56
C HIS A 383 -7.87 14.90 -0.17
N SER A 384 -8.46 15.84 -0.94
CA SER A 384 -9.68 15.58 -1.70
C SER A 384 -9.47 14.53 -2.79
N VAL A 385 -8.41 14.69 -3.60
CA VAL A 385 -8.11 13.77 -4.71
C VAL A 385 -7.80 12.38 -4.19
N ILE A 386 -6.86 12.28 -3.27
CA ILE A 386 -6.31 11.01 -2.81
C ILE A 386 -7.34 10.23 -1.97
N SER A 387 -8.04 10.94 -1.07
CA SER A 387 -9.07 10.29 -0.25
C SER A 387 -10.22 9.76 -1.09
N ARG A 388 -10.65 10.52 -2.12
CA ARG A 388 -11.73 10.06 -2.99
C ARG A 388 -11.30 8.86 -3.82
N ALA A 389 -10.10 8.84 -4.39
CA ALA A 389 -9.60 7.70 -5.17
C ALA A 389 -9.48 6.43 -4.31
N ALA A 390 -8.92 6.54 -3.10
CA ALA A 390 -8.83 5.42 -2.16
C ALA A 390 -10.23 4.93 -1.71
N ALA A 391 -11.16 5.85 -1.43
CA ALA A 391 -12.52 5.52 -1.01
C ALA A 391 -13.29 4.78 -2.11
N VAL A 392 -13.16 5.19 -3.38
CA VAL A 392 -13.76 4.50 -4.53
C VAL A 392 -13.20 3.09 -4.64
N THR A 393 -11.88 2.91 -4.53
CA THR A 393 -11.23 1.60 -4.58
C THR A 393 -11.68 0.68 -3.45
N LEU A 394 -11.75 1.18 -2.21
CA LEU A 394 -12.26 0.40 -1.07
C LEU A 394 -13.75 0.09 -1.19
N THR A 395 -14.53 1.00 -1.78
CA THR A 395 -15.96 0.78 -2.04
C THR A 395 -16.19 -0.33 -3.06
N ASP A 396 -15.38 -0.41 -4.11
CA ASP A 396 -15.43 -1.52 -5.08
C ASP A 396 -15.11 -2.87 -4.40
N LEU A 397 -14.15 -2.89 -3.47
CA LEU A 397 -13.71 -4.11 -2.79
C LEU A 397 -14.69 -4.58 -1.70
N TYR A 398 -15.36 -3.67 -0.98
CA TYR A 398 -16.10 -3.97 0.24
C TYR A 398 -17.57 -3.51 0.24
N GLY A 399 -17.99 -2.80 -0.79
CA GLY A 399 -19.37 -2.32 -0.98
C GLY A 399 -19.65 -0.90 -0.47
N ASP A 400 -20.73 -0.31 -0.97
CA ASP A 400 -21.10 1.11 -0.77
C ASP A 400 -21.37 1.51 0.68
N ASN A 401 -21.90 0.61 1.49
CA ASN A 401 -22.40 0.90 2.85
C ASN A 401 -21.49 0.28 3.93
N PHE A 402 -20.21 0.22 3.69
CA PHE A 402 -19.25 -0.31 4.65
C PHE A 402 -19.00 0.71 5.76
N ALA A 403 -19.78 0.60 6.85
CA ALA A 403 -19.59 1.44 8.03
C ALA A 403 -18.41 0.94 8.85
N PHE A 404 -17.57 1.86 9.35
CA PHE A 404 -16.39 1.51 10.14
C PHE A 404 -16.06 2.58 11.18
N ILE A 405 -15.22 2.18 12.14
CA ILE A 405 -14.63 3.08 13.13
C ILE A 405 -13.16 3.28 12.77
N ASP A 406 -12.83 4.53 12.41
CA ASP A 406 -11.46 4.90 12.11
C ASP A 406 -10.67 5.11 13.41
N THR A 407 -9.61 4.35 13.57
CA THR A 407 -8.70 4.37 14.71
C THR A 407 -7.27 4.73 14.32
N THR A 408 -7.04 5.14 13.07
CA THR A 408 -5.70 5.38 12.53
C THR A 408 -4.93 6.46 13.28
N GLU A 409 -5.63 7.49 13.76
CA GLU A 409 -5.03 8.61 14.47
C GLU A 409 -4.94 8.41 16.00
N VAL A 410 -5.45 7.29 16.53
CA VAL A 410 -5.41 7.01 17.98
C VAL A 410 -3.96 6.90 18.50
N ALA A 411 -3.07 6.31 17.71
CA ALA A 411 -1.65 6.22 18.04
C ALA A 411 -0.96 7.61 18.10
N TYR A 412 -1.56 8.62 17.49
CA TYR A 412 -1.11 10.02 17.50
C TYR A 412 -1.86 10.89 18.49
N GLY A 413 -2.68 10.28 19.37
CA GLY A 413 -3.36 10.96 20.47
C GLY A 413 -4.71 11.59 20.12
N LEU A 414 -5.27 11.30 18.93
CA LEU A 414 -6.58 11.79 18.52
C LEU A 414 -7.68 10.75 18.78
N PRO A 415 -8.94 11.18 19.03
CA PRO A 415 -10.04 10.27 19.24
C PRO A 415 -10.41 9.53 17.95
N LYS A 416 -10.98 8.32 18.08
CA LYS A 416 -11.57 7.58 16.97
C LYS A 416 -12.77 8.31 16.38
N ARG A 417 -13.01 8.12 15.06
CA ARG A 417 -14.16 8.68 14.35
C ARG A 417 -14.98 7.58 13.66
N ASN A 418 -16.29 7.81 13.52
CA ASN A 418 -17.24 6.84 12.96
C ASN A 418 -17.68 7.29 11.57
N TYR A 419 -17.59 6.39 10.60
CA TYR A 419 -18.01 6.65 9.22
C TYR A 419 -19.05 5.64 8.75
N LYS A 420 -20.02 6.11 7.94
CA LYS A 420 -21.06 5.27 7.35
C LYS A 420 -20.58 4.52 6.11
N SER A 421 -19.53 5.03 5.46
CA SER A 421 -18.90 4.46 4.27
C SER A 421 -17.53 5.08 4.05
N PHE A 422 -16.71 4.51 3.16
CA PHE A 422 -15.44 5.08 2.73
C PHE A 422 -15.65 6.44 2.04
N ILE A 423 -16.70 6.55 1.22
CA ILE A 423 -17.07 7.81 0.57
C ILE A 423 -17.34 8.90 1.60
N HIS A 424 -18.11 8.61 2.65
CA HIS A 424 -18.38 9.58 3.74
C HIS A 424 -17.08 10.02 4.44
N ALA A 425 -16.15 9.12 4.69
CA ALA A 425 -14.84 9.46 5.24
C ALA A 425 -14.05 10.40 4.30
N SER A 426 -14.09 10.14 2.99
CA SER A 426 -13.42 10.98 1.99
C SER A 426 -14.03 12.39 1.89
N GLU A 427 -15.33 12.54 2.12
CA GLU A 427 -16.01 13.84 2.17
C GLU A 427 -15.55 14.65 3.38
N GLU A 428 -15.44 14.01 4.54
CA GLU A 428 -14.91 14.66 5.73
C GLU A 428 -13.43 15.05 5.55
N ALA A 429 -12.60 14.16 4.98
CA ALA A 429 -11.22 14.48 4.64
C ALA A 429 -11.09 15.68 3.71
N ALA A 430 -11.98 15.80 2.74
CA ALA A 430 -12.01 16.91 1.80
C ALA A 430 -12.38 18.23 2.48
N ILE A 431 -13.50 18.30 3.20
CA ILE A 431 -13.97 19.53 3.85
C ILE A 431 -13.05 19.98 5.00
N SER A 432 -12.32 19.06 5.62
CA SER A 432 -11.35 19.36 6.67
C SER A 432 -10.32 20.40 6.24
N ARG A 433 -10.05 20.52 4.94
CA ARG A 433 -9.06 21.46 4.38
C ARG A 433 -9.55 22.89 4.37
N LEU A 434 -10.87 23.12 4.23
CA LEU A 434 -11.47 24.43 4.43
C LEU A 434 -11.40 24.84 5.90
N TYR A 435 -11.77 23.92 6.80
CA TYR A 435 -11.70 24.17 8.26
C TYR A 435 -10.25 24.39 8.72
N GLY A 436 -9.30 23.72 8.09
CA GLY A 436 -7.87 23.94 8.32
C GLY A 436 -7.34 25.28 7.84
N GLY A 437 -8.09 26.02 7.00
CA GLY A 437 -7.69 27.33 6.47
C GLY A 437 -6.67 27.28 5.34
N ILE A 438 -6.45 26.11 4.74
CA ILE A 438 -5.33 25.89 3.80
C ILE A 438 -5.74 25.66 2.35
N HIS A 439 -7.05 25.57 2.07
CA HIS A 439 -7.61 25.39 0.73
C HIS A 439 -8.87 26.20 0.49
N TYR A 440 -9.04 26.66 -0.76
CA TYR A 440 -10.30 27.21 -1.25
C TYR A 440 -11.31 26.10 -1.51
N MET A 441 -12.62 26.43 -1.41
CA MET A 441 -13.67 25.43 -1.65
C MET A 441 -13.63 24.85 -3.07
N MET A 442 -13.31 25.68 -4.08
CA MET A 442 -13.15 25.20 -5.47
C MET A 442 -12.10 24.09 -5.61
N ALA A 443 -10.96 24.20 -4.89
CA ALA A 443 -9.90 23.18 -4.95
C ALA A 443 -10.31 21.89 -4.25
N ILE A 444 -11.17 21.98 -3.24
CA ILE A 444 -11.75 20.85 -2.51
C ILE A 444 -12.73 20.11 -3.41
N GLU A 445 -13.69 20.83 -4.00
CA GLU A 445 -14.75 20.26 -4.87
C GLU A 445 -14.17 19.63 -6.13
N GLU A 446 -13.31 20.35 -6.83
CA GLU A 446 -12.67 19.82 -8.05
C GLU A 446 -11.67 18.71 -7.73
N GLY A 447 -11.02 18.73 -6.56
CA GLY A 447 -10.19 17.63 -6.09
C GLY A 447 -11.00 16.36 -5.83
N VAL A 448 -12.19 16.46 -5.23
CA VAL A 448 -13.12 15.32 -5.08
C VAL A 448 -13.52 14.77 -6.45
N ALA A 449 -13.89 15.66 -7.40
CA ALA A 449 -14.30 15.25 -8.74
C ALA A 449 -13.14 14.58 -9.52
N GLN A 450 -11.91 15.09 -9.38
CA GLN A 450 -10.71 14.51 -9.98
C GLN A 450 -10.42 13.14 -9.38
N GLY A 451 -10.43 13.02 -8.06
CA GLY A 451 -10.20 11.75 -7.35
C GLY A 451 -11.25 10.69 -7.66
N GLN A 452 -12.52 11.09 -7.86
CA GLN A 452 -13.58 10.18 -8.31
C GLN A 452 -13.23 9.58 -9.69
N LYS A 453 -12.87 10.42 -10.66
CA LYS A 453 -12.51 9.95 -12.02
C LYS A 453 -11.31 9.02 -12.00
N VAL A 454 -10.27 9.36 -11.23
CA VAL A 454 -9.07 8.52 -11.08
C VAL A 454 -9.43 7.18 -10.46
N GLY A 455 -10.19 7.18 -9.36
CA GLY A 455 -10.63 5.96 -8.69
C GLY A 455 -11.50 5.06 -9.59
N ASP A 456 -12.49 5.64 -10.25
CA ASP A 456 -13.38 4.92 -11.18
C ASP A 456 -12.59 4.27 -12.33
N TYR A 457 -11.62 5.00 -12.89
CA TYR A 457 -10.79 4.46 -13.97
C TYR A 457 -9.92 3.30 -13.50
N ILE A 458 -9.30 3.42 -12.34
CA ILE A 458 -8.47 2.36 -11.76
C ILE A 458 -9.32 1.12 -11.48
N VAL A 459 -10.47 1.25 -10.83
CA VAL A 459 -11.40 0.14 -10.56
C VAL A 459 -11.87 -0.52 -11.85
N GLN A 460 -12.11 0.27 -12.92
CA GLN A 460 -12.49 -0.27 -14.22
C GLN A 460 -11.35 -1.05 -14.90
N LYS A 461 -10.13 -0.59 -14.76
CA LYS A 461 -8.95 -1.16 -15.46
C LYS A 461 -8.32 -2.31 -14.71
N LEU A 462 -8.19 -2.24 -13.38
CA LEU A 462 -7.60 -3.30 -12.59
C LEU A 462 -8.59 -4.44 -12.37
N GLN A 463 -8.32 -5.56 -13.00
CA GLN A 463 -9.08 -6.80 -12.87
C GLN A 463 -8.28 -7.79 -12.02
N THR A 464 -8.12 -7.47 -10.73
CA THR A 464 -7.31 -8.27 -9.80
C THR A 464 -8.00 -9.54 -9.33
N LYS A 465 -9.33 -9.54 -9.15
CA LYS A 465 -10.14 -10.72 -8.82
C LYS A 465 -10.82 -11.30 -10.06
N LYS A 466 -10.82 -12.63 -10.19
CA LYS A 466 -11.54 -13.36 -11.25
C LYS A 466 -12.96 -13.70 -10.79
N GLY A 467 -13.93 -13.55 -11.68
CA GLY A 467 -15.32 -14.00 -11.45
C GLY A 467 -16.20 -13.07 -10.62
N THR A 468 -15.80 -11.81 -10.40
CA THR A 468 -16.57 -10.82 -9.63
C THR A 468 -17.38 -9.84 -10.50
N LYS A 469 -17.56 -10.14 -11.81
CA LYS A 469 -18.46 -9.35 -12.70
C LYS A 469 -19.47 -10.24 -13.38
#